data_545d5aef906f492eed18924b7b0bddf1
#
_entry.id   545d5aef906f492eed18924b7b0bddf1
#
_cell.length_a   1.000
_cell.length_b   1.000
_cell.length_c   1.000
_cell.angle_alpha   90.00
_cell.angle_beta   90.00
_cell.angle_gamma   90.00
#
_symmetry.space_group_name_H-M   'P 1'
#
loop_
_entity.id
_entity.type
_entity.pdbx_description
1 polymer ?
#
loop_
_entity_poly.entity_id
_entity_poly.type
_entity_poly.pdbx_seq_one_letter_code
_entity_poly.pdbx_strand_id
1 'polypeptide(L)'
;RQITPNLKLWPLPDNSTDVIVYDALTRMDDADTYINTVDMPFRFYPCLAAGLAYYIAMKRAPERLQILKPIYDEEINRAMDEDRDRASFRVAPDLRNYRYV
;
A
#
# COMPACT_ATOMS: atom_id res chain seq x y z
N ARG A 1 -2.69 14.11 -14.36
CA ARG A 1 -1.37 14.30 -15.00
C ARG A 1 -0.40 13.33 -14.36
N GLN A 2 0.10 12.41 -15.13
CA GLN A 2 1.12 11.48 -14.69
C GLN A 2 2.45 12.24 -14.62
N ILE A 3 2.99 12.37 -13.42
CA ILE A 3 4.30 12.99 -13.21
C ILE A 3 5.33 11.87 -13.32
N THR A 4 6.19 11.95 -14.33
CA THR A 4 7.32 11.04 -14.46
C THR A 4 8.41 11.50 -13.49
N PRO A 5 8.77 10.72 -12.46
CA PRO A 5 9.82 11.09 -11.53
C PRO A 5 11.18 11.04 -12.23
N ASN A 6 12.03 12.03 -11.97
CA ASN A 6 13.40 12.08 -12.44
C ASN A 6 14.37 11.83 -11.30
N LEU A 7 15.29 10.92 -11.49
CA LEU A 7 16.37 10.61 -10.55
C LEU A 7 17.60 11.44 -10.90
N LYS A 8 18.08 12.27 -9.96
CA LYS A 8 19.32 13.03 -10.12
C LYS A 8 20.43 12.33 -9.37
N LEU A 9 21.51 12.03 -10.08
CA LEU A 9 22.67 11.34 -9.54
C LEU A 9 23.85 12.28 -9.39
N TRP A 10 24.53 12.17 -8.24
CA TRP A 10 25.80 12.83 -7.99
C TRP A 10 26.69 11.95 -7.11
N PRO A 11 27.94 11.67 -7.50
CA PRO A 11 28.57 12.00 -8.77
C PRO A 11 28.03 11.20 -9.95
N LEU A 12 28.31 11.66 -11.18
CA LEU A 12 27.93 10.94 -12.39
C LEU A 12 28.68 9.60 -12.46
N PRO A 13 28.03 8.50 -12.83
CA PRO A 13 28.73 7.23 -13.04
C PRO A 13 29.70 7.30 -14.22
N ASP A 14 30.90 6.74 -14.05
CA ASP A 14 31.95 6.77 -15.06
C ASP A 14 31.80 5.70 -16.15
N ASN A 15 30.92 4.72 -15.93
CA ASN A 15 30.73 3.59 -16.83
C ASN A 15 29.24 3.18 -16.91
N SER A 16 28.93 2.32 -17.89
CA SER A 16 27.57 1.81 -18.13
C SER A 16 27.25 0.52 -17.40
N THR A 17 28.16 0.02 -16.56
CA THR A 17 28.01 -1.23 -15.81
C THR A 17 27.48 -1.02 -14.40
N ASP A 18 27.42 0.23 -13.95
CA ASP A 18 26.89 0.56 -12.63
C ASP A 18 25.37 0.36 -12.58
N VAL A 19 24.92 -0.30 -11.52
CA VAL A 19 23.49 -0.57 -11.28
C VAL A 19 23.02 0.27 -10.11
N ILE A 20 21.93 0.99 -10.33
CA ILE A 20 21.29 1.77 -9.28
C ILE A 20 20.10 0.95 -8.76
N VAL A 21 20.08 0.72 -7.46
CA VAL A 21 18.96 0.08 -6.77
C VAL A 21 18.24 1.14 -5.95
N TYR A 22 16.95 1.29 -6.14
CA TYR A 22 16.13 2.24 -5.40
C TYR A 22 14.74 1.67 -5.12
N ASP A 23 14.15 2.08 -4.00
CA ASP A 23 12.77 1.78 -3.66
C ASP A 23 11.88 2.93 -4.11
N ALA A 24 10.79 2.61 -4.79
CA ALA A 24 9.84 3.61 -5.27
C ALA A 24 8.42 3.25 -4.84
N LEU A 25 7.70 4.26 -4.36
CA LEU A 25 6.25 4.16 -4.17
C LEU A 25 5.57 4.45 -5.51
N THR A 26 4.99 3.42 -6.10
CA THR A 26 4.23 3.53 -7.33
C THR A 26 2.74 3.33 -7.06
N ARG A 27 1.91 3.94 -7.89
CA ARG A 27 0.47 3.63 -7.87
C ARG A 27 0.27 2.19 -8.35
N MET A 28 -0.66 1.47 -7.72
CA MET A 28 -1.09 0.15 -8.19
C MET A 28 -1.71 0.26 -9.59
N ASP A 29 -1.42 -0.71 -10.44
CA ASP A 29 -2.00 -0.77 -11.77
C ASP A 29 -3.50 -1.08 -11.71
N ASP A 30 -4.26 -0.36 -12.52
CA ASP A 30 -5.69 -0.59 -12.67
C ASP A 30 -5.93 -1.83 -13.57
N ALA A 31 -6.97 -2.60 -13.24
CA ALA A 31 -7.48 -3.64 -14.14
C ALA A 31 -8.35 -2.99 -15.23
N ASP A 32 -7.71 -2.43 -16.25
CA ASP A 32 -8.37 -1.69 -17.33
C ASP A 32 -9.07 -2.60 -18.35
N THR A 33 -8.72 -3.88 -18.42
CA THR A 33 -9.38 -4.88 -19.26
C THR A 33 -9.66 -6.16 -18.49
N TYR A 34 -10.60 -7.00 -19.02
CA TYR A 34 -10.95 -8.29 -18.39
C TYR A 34 -9.81 -9.33 -18.42
N ILE A 35 -8.73 -9.06 -19.13
CA ILE A 35 -7.55 -9.93 -19.22
C ILE A 35 -6.52 -9.60 -18.14
N ASN A 36 -6.49 -8.34 -17.71
CA ASN A 36 -5.52 -7.87 -16.72
C ASN A 36 -5.95 -8.24 -15.31
N THR A 37 -4.98 -8.66 -14.50
CA THR A 37 -5.17 -8.90 -13.09
C THR A 37 -4.89 -7.63 -12.29
N VAL A 38 -5.60 -7.46 -11.20
CA VAL A 38 -5.35 -6.35 -10.26
C VAL A 38 -4.02 -6.59 -9.54
N ASP A 39 -3.16 -5.59 -9.53
CA ASP A 39 -1.91 -5.60 -8.77
C ASP A 39 -2.20 -5.31 -7.28
N MET A 40 -2.71 -6.32 -6.59
CA MET A 40 -3.16 -6.20 -5.21
C MET A 40 -2.62 -7.35 -4.37
N PRO A 41 -2.08 -7.08 -3.16
CA PRO A 41 -1.66 -8.13 -2.25
C PRO A 41 -2.82 -9.07 -1.88
N PHE A 42 -2.50 -10.34 -1.68
CA PHE A 42 -3.48 -11.39 -1.36
C PHE A 42 -4.39 -11.04 -0.18
N ARG A 43 -3.87 -10.38 0.86
CA ARG A 43 -4.61 -9.97 2.05
C ARG A 43 -5.76 -8.99 1.77
N PHE A 44 -5.73 -8.27 0.64
CA PHE A 44 -6.77 -7.34 0.23
C PHE A 44 -7.88 -7.96 -0.62
N TYR A 45 -7.76 -9.20 -1.06
CA TYR A 45 -8.80 -9.85 -1.90
C TYR A 45 -10.17 -9.93 -1.22
N PRO A 46 -10.31 -10.32 0.06
CA PRO A 46 -11.60 -10.30 0.73
C PRO A 46 -12.21 -8.89 0.80
N CYS A 47 -11.38 -7.89 1.07
CA CYS A 47 -11.79 -6.48 1.07
C CYS A 47 -12.28 -6.03 -0.31
N LEU A 48 -11.58 -6.41 -1.38
CA LEU A 48 -11.97 -6.11 -2.76
C LEU A 48 -13.33 -6.73 -3.09
N ALA A 49 -13.55 -8.01 -2.74
CA ALA A 49 -14.81 -8.70 -2.96
C ALA A 49 -15.97 -8.06 -2.20
N ALA A 50 -15.77 -7.73 -0.92
CA ALA A 50 -16.77 -7.06 -0.09
C ALA A 50 -17.09 -5.65 -0.59
N GLY A 51 -16.08 -4.88 -0.98
CA GLY A 51 -16.26 -3.55 -1.56
C GLY A 51 -17.00 -3.58 -2.89
N LEU A 52 -16.66 -4.52 -3.77
CA LEU A 52 -17.34 -4.69 -5.04
C LEU A 52 -18.82 -5.04 -4.85
N ALA A 53 -19.12 -5.97 -3.92
CA ALA A 53 -20.48 -6.32 -3.57
C ALA A 53 -21.27 -5.11 -3.03
N TYR A 54 -20.66 -4.30 -2.18
CA TYR A 54 -21.26 -3.08 -1.66
C TYR A 54 -21.58 -2.07 -2.79
N TYR A 55 -20.64 -1.79 -3.70
CA TYR A 55 -20.84 -0.86 -4.81
C TYR A 55 -21.88 -1.35 -5.83
N ILE A 56 -21.94 -2.66 -6.10
CA ILE A 56 -22.97 -3.24 -6.95
C ILE A 56 -24.34 -3.13 -6.28
N ALA A 57 -24.43 -3.39 -4.97
CA ALA A 57 -25.68 -3.28 -4.21
C ALA A 57 -26.24 -1.86 -4.21
N MET A 58 -25.41 -0.83 -4.23
CA MET A 58 -25.87 0.56 -4.36
C MET A 58 -26.72 0.79 -5.61
N LYS A 59 -26.47 0.05 -6.68
CA LYS A 59 -27.19 0.19 -7.96
C LYS A 59 -28.32 -0.83 -8.12
N ARG A 60 -28.18 -2.04 -7.58
CA ARG A 60 -29.04 -3.17 -7.89
C ARG A 60 -29.92 -3.64 -6.72
N ALA A 61 -29.47 -3.47 -5.48
CA ALA A 61 -30.12 -4.00 -4.30
C ALA A 61 -29.88 -3.08 -3.09
N PRO A 62 -30.45 -1.87 -3.07
CA PRO A 62 -30.18 -0.89 -2.01
C PRO A 62 -30.62 -1.37 -0.62
N GLU A 63 -31.54 -2.30 -0.53
CA GLU A 63 -31.98 -2.91 0.73
C GLU A 63 -30.88 -3.73 1.44
N ARG A 64 -29.84 -4.16 0.71
CA ARG A 64 -28.71 -4.92 1.25
C ARG A 64 -27.55 -4.05 1.75
N LEU A 65 -27.60 -2.74 1.51
CA LEU A 65 -26.52 -1.83 1.88
C LEU A 65 -26.21 -1.82 3.37
N GLN A 66 -27.25 -1.92 4.21
CA GLN A 66 -27.09 -1.92 5.66
C GLN A 66 -26.32 -3.13 6.19
N ILE A 67 -26.40 -4.25 5.46
CA ILE A 67 -25.65 -5.48 5.81
C ILE A 67 -24.26 -5.48 5.21
N LEU A 68 -24.12 -5.02 3.96
CA LEU A 68 -22.85 -5.08 3.22
C LEU A 68 -21.84 -4.03 3.67
N LYS A 69 -22.31 -2.86 4.11
CA LYS A 69 -21.40 -1.80 4.56
C LYS A 69 -20.57 -2.20 5.78
N PRO A 70 -21.14 -2.73 6.87
CA PRO A 70 -20.33 -3.19 8.01
C PRO A 70 -19.33 -4.29 7.64
N ILE A 71 -19.71 -5.20 6.76
CA ILE A 71 -18.84 -6.28 6.29
C ILE A 71 -17.64 -5.67 5.53
N TYR A 72 -17.88 -4.72 4.65
CA TYR A 72 -16.83 -4.03 3.92
C TYR A 72 -15.89 -3.26 4.86
N ASP A 73 -16.44 -2.51 5.82
CA ASP A 73 -15.66 -1.75 6.79
C ASP A 73 -14.80 -2.67 7.68
N GLU A 74 -15.32 -3.83 8.07
CA GLU A 74 -14.56 -4.84 8.81
C GLU A 74 -13.42 -5.43 8.00
N GLU A 75 -13.67 -5.83 6.75
CA GLU A 75 -12.64 -6.43 5.90
C GLU A 75 -11.55 -5.43 5.52
N ILE A 76 -11.87 -4.15 5.28
CA ILE A 76 -10.86 -3.14 5.01
C ILE A 76 -10.00 -2.87 6.23
N ASN A 77 -10.60 -2.78 7.41
CA ASN A 77 -9.85 -2.59 8.65
C ASN A 77 -8.91 -3.76 8.94
N ARG A 78 -9.40 -4.99 8.74
CA ARG A 78 -8.56 -6.20 8.87
C ARG A 78 -7.39 -6.18 7.92
N ALA A 79 -7.62 -5.87 6.64
CA ALA A 79 -6.57 -5.81 5.63
C ALA A 79 -5.54 -4.73 5.96
N MET A 80 -5.98 -3.57 6.40
CA MET A 80 -5.09 -2.47 6.81
C MET A 80 -4.28 -2.80 8.06
N ASP A 81 -4.85 -3.53 9.00
CA ASP A 81 -4.13 -3.97 10.21
C ASP A 81 -3.08 -5.04 9.89
N GLU A 82 -3.35 -5.92 8.93
CA GLU A 82 -2.38 -6.90 8.44
C GLU A 82 -1.24 -6.25 7.64
N ASP A 83 -1.55 -5.18 6.91
CA ASP A 83 -0.57 -4.43 6.12
C ASP A 83 0.31 -3.51 6.96
N ARG A 84 -0.12 -3.22 8.18
CA ARG A 84 0.63 -2.34 9.07
C ARG A 84 1.96 -2.97 9.47
N ASP A 85 3.03 -2.19 9.36
CA ASP A 85 4.33 -2.57 9.92
C ASP A 85 4.23 -2.69 11.45
N ARG A 86 4.51 -3.90 11.96
CA ARG A 86 4.45 -4.23 13.39
C ARG A 86 5.79 -4.00 14.11
N ALA A 87 6.76 -3.40 13.43
CA ALA A 87 8.04 -3.09 14.05
C ALA A 87 7.84 -2.09 15.20
N SER A 88 8.10 -2.52 16.43
CA SER A 88 8.15 -1.63 17.56
C SER A 88 9.43 -0.79 17.48
N PHE A 89 9.28 0.47 17.14
CA PHE A 89 10.39 1.41 17.12
C PHE A 89 10.63 1.94 18.54
N ARG A 90 11.72 1.49 19.17
CA ARG A 90 12.14 1.97 20.48
C ARG A 90 13.42 2.77 20.33
N VAL A 91 13.34 4.07 20.51
CA VAL A 91 14.52 4.93 20.63
C VAL A 91 14.91 4.97 22.08
N ALA A 92 16.05 4.40 22.42
CA ALA A 92 16.68 4.59 23.73
C ALA A 92 17.90 5.51 23.54
N PRO A 93 18.03 6.60 24.30
CA PRO A 93 19.23 7.42 24.24
C PRO A 93 20.43 6.59 24.70
N ASP A 94 21.53 6.65 23.92
CA ASP A 94 22.79 6.04 24.33
C ASP A 94 23.48 6.93 25.37
N LEU A 95 23.40 6.53 26.61
CA LEU A 95 23.97 7.28 27.75
C LEU A 95 25.47 7.00 27.99
N ARG A 96 26.10 6.20 27.15
CA ARG A 96 27.52 5.81 27.31
C ARG A 96 28.48 7.00 27.26
N ASN A 97 28.10 8.05 26.56
CA ASN A 97 28.91 9.26 26.40
C ASN A 97 28.63 10.36 27.44
N TYR A 98 27.64 10.17 28.33
CA TYR A 98 27.45 11.05 29.46
C TYR A 98 28.44 10.69 30.55
N ARG A 99 29.63 11.24 30.47
CA ARG A 99 30.55 11.29 31.59
C ARG A 99 30.06 12.36 32.56
N TYR A 100 29.65 11.94 33.72
CA TYR A 100 29.56 12.86 34.86
C TYR A 100 30.98 13.41 35.12
N VAL A 101 31.12 14.67 34.92
CA VAL A 101 32.31 15.40 35.32
C VAL A 101 32.14 15.81 36.76
#